data_b946696e5681eac5e0b0450712a9a46f
#
_entry.id   b946696e5681eac5e0b0450712a9a46f
#
_cell.length_a   1.000
_cell.length_b   1.000
_cell.length_c   1.000
_cell.angle_alpha   90.00
_cell.angle_beta   90.00
_cell.angle_gamma   90.00
#
_symmetry.space_group_name_H-M   'P 1'
#
loop_
_entity.id
_entity.type
_entity.pdbx_description
1 polymer ?
#
loop_
_entity_poly.entity_id
_entity_poly.type
_entity_poly.pdbx_seq_one_letter_code
_entity_poly.pdbx_strand_id
1 'polypeptide(L)'
;NITTTELNIIDGDTAATATTVVDADRVVFNDNGTMKQVAVTDLSAYFDDEITAMPNLITTAATTVGALNSGSITSGFGTIDTGSSAITSTGTVTYGTLNDGTTALSSTVAELNYSDLATLGTTAASKVFTADANNLTAISGAVVLTEDTLTFDATQDWDVRTSPVAKVTLTANVTFDAPTNPTTGQYIAIVCIQDGTGSRTISWNAVFEFKDDTTPTATTTASKGDMFTFRYNGSKWLEVGRNLNLTLS
;
A
#
# COMPACT_ATOMS: atom_id res chain seq x y z
N ASN A 1 18.95 -43.49 -66.53
CA ASN A 1 18.94 -44.92 -66.20
C ASN A 1 18.83 -45.03 -64.67
N ILE A 2 17.86 -45.76 -64.15
CA ILE A 2 17.78 -46.12 -62.75
C ILE A 2 18.70 -47.33 -62.53
N THR A 3 19.47 -47.30 -61.48
CA THR A 3 20.31 -48.40 -61.05
C THR A 3 19.54 -49.32 -60.10
N THR A 4 20.01 -50.60 -59.99
CA THR A 4 19.42 -51.57 -59.05
C THR A 4 19.50 -51.05 -57.60
N THR A 5 20.55 -50.30 -57.25
CA THR A 5 20.73 -49.70 -55.93
C THR A 5 19.67 -48.62 -55.66
N GLU A 6 19.40 -47.75 -56.63
CA GLU A 6 18.38 -46.73 -56.54
C GLU A 6 16.96 -47.31 -56.44
N LEU A 7 16.71 -48.39 -57.15
CA LEU A 7 15.43 -49.09 -57.08
C LEU A 7 15.20 -49.74 -55.72
N ASN A 8 16.25 -50.38 -55.14
CA ASN A 8 16.16 -50.98 -53.79
C ASN A 8 15.96 -49.92 -52.65
N ILE A 9 16.41 -48.67 -52.85
CA ILE A 9 16.11 -47.58 -51.93
C ILE A 9 14.62 -47.24 -52.01
N ILE A 10 14.00 -47.28 -53.19
CA ILE A 10 12.59 -46.95 -53.40
C ILE A 10 11.67 -48.04 -52.83
N ASP A 11 12.05 -49.31 -52.88
CA ASP A 11 11.25 -50.44 -52.42
C ASP A 11 11.31 -50.64 -50.88
N GLY A 12 12.20 -49.94 -50.19
CA GLY A 12 12.28 -49.92 -48.74
C GLY A 12 13.13 -51.00 -48.09
N ASP A 13 13.73 -51.90 -48.89
CA ASP A 13 14.58 -52.99 -48.37
C ASP A 13 15.99 -52.52 -47.91
N THR A 14 16.30 -51.27 -48.14
CA THR A 14 17.59 -50.67 -47.72
C THR A 14 17.46 -49.86 -46.45
N ALA A 15 18.32 -50.13 -45.47
CA ALA A 15 18.35 -49.39 -44.28
C ALA A 15 18.57 -47.87 -44.52
N ALA A 16 17.85 -47.04 -43.82
CA ALA A 16 18.00 -45.58 -43.92
C ALA A 16 19.45 -45.16 -43.57
N THR A 17 20.04 -44.36 -44.45
CA THR A 17 21.35 -43.73 -44.21
C THR A 17 21.13 -42.26 -43.79
N ALA A 18 21.86 -41.82 -42.75
CA ALA A 18 21.85 -40.42 -42.36
C ALA A 18 22.43 -39.57 -43.52
N THR A 19 21.67 -38.57 -43.93
CA THR A 19 22.13 -37.56 -44.88
C THR A 19 21.72 -36.16 -44.35
N THR A 20 22.50 -35.15 -44.69
CA THR A 20 22.10 -33.77 -44.45
C THR A 20 21.18 -33.35 -45.59
N VAL A 21 19.93 -33.02 -45.24
CA VAL A 21 18.97 -32.47 -46.20
C VAL A 21 19.32 -31.00 -46.44
N VAL A 22 19.45 -30.63 -47.72
CA VAL A 22 19.74 -29.25 -48.14
C VAL A 22 18.70 -28.77 -49.16
N ASP A 23 18.62 -27.48 -49.39
CA ASP A 23 17.63 -26.85 -50.28
C ASP A 23 17.66 -27.40 -51.73
N ALA A 24 18.82 -27.89 -52.17
CA ALA A 24 18.97 -28.47 -53.50
C ALA A 24 18.40 -29.89 -53.65
N ASP A 25 18.09 -30.56 -52.51
CA ASP A 25 17.55 -31.92 -52.55
C ASP A 25 16.14 -31.96 -53.13
N ARG A 26 15.74 -33.15 -53.60
CA ARG A 26 14.42 -33.37 -54.17
C ARG A 26 13.73 -34.54 -53.49
N VAL A 27 12.45 -34.40 -53.31
CA VAL A 27 11.53 -35.46 -52.84
C VAL A 27 10.65 -35.87 -53.99
N VAL A 28 10.43 -37.20 -54.17
CA VAL A 28 9.53 -37.70 -55.19
C VAL A 28 8.12 -37.70 -54.65
N PHE A 29 7.23 -36.98 -55.35
CA PHE A 29 5.81 -36.84 -55.02
C PHE A 29 4.94 -37.40 -56.15
N ASN A 30 3.81 -38.03 -55.80
CA ASN A 30 2.73 -38.29 -56.72
C ASN A 30 1.78 -37.06 -56.70
N ASP A 31 1.90 -36.25 -57.73
CA ASP A 31 1.04 -35.06 -57.92
C ASP A 31 -0.15 -35.47 -58.80
N ASN A 32 -1.26 -35.83 -58.20
CA ASN A 32 -2.52 -36.18 -58.81
C ASN A 32 -2.34 -37.25 -59.95
N GLY A 33 -1.61 -38.34 -59.62
CA GLY A 33 -1.36 -39.46 -60.54
C GLY A 33 -0.11 -39.28 -61.39
N THR A 34 0.60 -38.17 -61.30
CA THR A 34 1.86 -37.94 -62.02
C THR A 34 3.03 -37.88 -61.11
N MET A 35 4.05 -38.68 -61.27
CA MET A 35 5.26 -38.63 -60.43
C MET A 35 6.09 -37.37 -60.75
N LYS A 36 6.39 -36.56 -59.76
CA LYS A 36 7.21 -35.35 -59.88
C LYS A 36 8.31 -35.35 -58.83
N GLN A 37 9.38 -34.62 -59.11
CA GLN A 37 10.38 -34.25 -58.13
C GLN A 37 10.06 -32.84 -57.61
N VAL A 38 9.91 -32.71 -56.30
CA VAL A 38 9.63 -31.42 -55.59
C VAL A 38 10.86 -31.02 -54.81
N ALA A 39 11.24 -29.78 -54.91
CA ALA A 39 12.35 -29.24 -54.09
C ALA A 39 12.00 -29.24 -52.62
N VAL A 40 12.98 -29.42 -51.74
CA VAL A 40 12.79 -29.33 -50.30
C VAL A 40 12.32 -27.93 -49.91
N THR A 41 12.73 -26.88 -50.61
CA THR A 41 12.26 -25.51 -50.46
C THR A 41 10.75 -25.35 -50.71
N ASP A 42 10.18 -26.10 -51.67
CA ASP A 42 8.75 -26.03 -51.94
C ASP A 42 7.93 -26.73 -50.85
N LEU A 43 8.48 -27.78 -50.22
CA LEU A 43 7.88 -28.40 -49.04
C LEU A 43 7.95 -27.50 -47.82
N SER A 44 9.07 -26.80 -47.62
CA SER A 44 9.19 -25.82 -46.53
C SER A 44 8.15 -24.70 -46.68
N ALA A 45 8.03 -24.14 -47.92
CA ALA A 45 7.02 -23.11 -48.19
C ALA A 45 5.58 -23.61 -47.95
N TYR A 46 5.28 -24.85 -48.33
CA TYR A 46 3.98 -25.45 -48.03
C TYR A 46 3.72 -25.61 -46.54
N PHE A 47 4.71 -26.04 -45.77
CA PHE A 47 4.56 -26.17 -44.33
C PHE A 47 4.45 -24.80 -43.62
N ASP A 48 5.09 -23.77 -44.12
CA ASP A 48 5.00 -22.42 -43.57
C ASP A 48 3.62 -21.78 -43.82
N ASP A 49 2.97 -22.06 -44.97
CA ASP A 49 1.73 -21.39 -45.40
C ASP A 49 0.47 -22.22 -45.04
N GLU A 50 0.52 -23.55 -45.22
CA GLU A 50 -0.66 -24.41 -45.10
C GLU A 50 -0.85 -25.06 -43.72
N ILE A 51 0.15 -25.08 -42.85
CA ILE A 51 -0.02 -25.62 -41.51
C ILE A 51 -0.61 -24.57 -40.57
N THR A 52 -1.92 -24.47 -40.56
CA THR A 52 -2.67 -23.55 -39.71
C THR A 52 -2.95 -24.11 -38.30
N ALA A 53 -2.74 -25.41 -38.07
CA ALA A 53 -2.92 -26.04 -36.76
C ALA A 53 -2.00 -27.24 -36.56
N MET A 54 -1.30 -27.27 -35.43
CA MET A 54 -0.53 -28.43 -34.95
C MET A 54 -1.07 -28.85 -33.57
N PRO A 55 -2.22 -29.54 -33.51
CA PRO A 55 -2.89 -29.83 -32.23
C PRO A 55 -2.07 -30.70 -31.27
N ASN A 56 -1.08 -31.41 -31.76
CA ASN A 56 -0.19 -32.29 -30.98
C ASN A 56 1.27 -31.82 -30.99
N LEU A 57 1.54 -30.56 -31.31
CA LEU A 57 2.89 -30.03 -31.26
C LEU A 57 3.39 -29.94 -29.82
N ILE A 58 4.18 -30.90 -29.38
CA ILE A 58 4.90 -30.89 -28.12
C ILE A 58 6.33 -30.49 -28.40
N THR A 59 6.68 -29.23 -28.07
CA THR A 59 8.06 -28.76 -28.21
C THR A 59 8.71 -28.72 -26.83
N THR A 60 9.61 -29.62 -26.54
CA THR A 60 10.41 -29.64 -25.29
C THR A 60 11.60 -28.67 -25.33
N ALA A 61 11.90 -28.12 -26.50
CA ALA A 61 13.08 -27.30 -26.74
C ALA A 61 12.81 -26.09 -27.67
N ALA A 62 11.59 -25.54 -27.68
CA ALA A 62 11.35 -24.29 -28.39
C ALA A 62 11.99 -23.14 -27.61
N THR A 63 13.13 -22.65 -28.08
CA THR A 63 13.87 -21.50 -27.48
C THR A 63 13.43 -20.17 -28.04
N THR A 64 12.74 -20.17 -29.19
CA THR A 64 12.26 -18.93 -29.83
C THR A 64 10.89 -19.20 -30.45
N VAL A 65 9.91 -18.41 -30.11
CA VAL A 65 8.60 -18.31 -30.76
C VAL A 65 8.40 -16.87 -31.22
N GLY A 66 7.76 -16.66 -32.36
CA GLY A 66 7.38 -15.33 -32.83
C GLY A 66 6.32 -14.69 -31.93
N ALA A 67 5.75 -13.57 -32.37
CA ALA A 67 4.68 -12.90 -31.62
C ALA A 67 3.46 -13.83 -31.49
N LEU A 68 3.00 -14.03 -30.26
CA LEU A 68 1.76 -14.74 -29.96
C LEU A 68 0.62 -13.70 -29.94
N ASN A 69 -0.02 -13.52 -31.09
CA ASN A 69 -1.04 -12.49 -31.30
C ASN A 69 -2.42 -12.86 -30.72
N SER A 70 -2.66 -14.13 -30.45
CA SER A 70 -3.90 -14.62 -29.84
C SER A 70 -3.64 -15.92 -29.09
N GLY A 71 -4.51 -16.26 -28.17
CA GLY A 71 -4.43 -17.46 -27.36
C GLY A 71 -4.56 -17.17 -25.87
N SER A 72 -4.53 -18.20 -25.05
CA SER A 72 -4.51 -18.10 -23.59
C SER A 72 -3.33 -18.86 -23.03
N ILE A 73 -2.69 -18.29 -22.01
CA ILE A 73 -1.72 -18.98 -21.17
C ILE A 73 -2.52 -19.54 -19.98
N THR A 74 -2.72 -20.86 -19.98
CA THR A 74 -3.47 -21.55 -18.92
C THR A 74 -2.54 -21.99 -17.77
N SER A 75 -3.09 -22.63 -16.76
CA SER A 75 -2.33 -23.11 -15.60
C SER A 75 -1.19 -24.06 -16.00
N GLY A 76 -0.10 -24.05 -15.25
CA GLY A 76 1.10 -24.87 -15.53
C GLY A 76 2.28 -24.07 -16.08
N PHE A 77 2.10 -22.79 -16.38
CA PHE A 77 3.23 -21.90 -16.63
C PHE A 77 4.01 -21.70 -15.33
N GLY A 78 5.32 -21.89 -15.39
CA GLY A 78 6.23 -21.55 -14.32
C GLY A 78 6.45 -20.03 -14.21
N THR A 79 7.67 -19.62 -13.91
CA THR A 79 8.03 -18.20 -13.88
C THR A 79 7.97 -17.60 -15.29
N ILE A 80 7.29 -16.46 -15.44
CA ILE A 80 7.35 -15.62 -16.64
C ILE A 80 8.33 -14.49 -16.32
N ASP A 81 9.53 -14.59 -16.86
CA ASP A 81 10.58 -13.56 -16.72
C ASP A 81 10.58 -12.71 -18.00
N THR A 82 10.20 -11.45 -17.86
CA THR A 82 10.19 -10.48 -18.98
C THR A 82 11.49 -9.67 -19.05
N GLY A 83 12.46 -9.94 -18.18
CA GLY A 83 13.69 -9.16 -18.09
C GLY A 83 13.39 -7.67 -17.81
N SER A 84 13.91 -6.80 -18.65
CA SER A 84 13.66 -5.33 -18.57
C SER A 84 12.42 -4.87 -19.33
N SER A 85 11.65 -5.80 -19.93
CA SER A 85 10.45 -5.45 -20.70
C SER A 85 9.23 -5.24 -19.80
N ALA A 86 8.39 -4.28 -20.18
CA ALA A 86 7.15 -4.01 -19.46
C ALA A 86 6.08 -5.07 -19.74
N ILE A 87 5.23 -5.35 -18.76
CA ILE A 87 3.96 -6.05 -18.93
C ILE A 87 2.87 -4.99 -19.07
N THR A 88 2.23 -4.92 -20.24
CA THR A 88 1.14 -3.97 -20.49
C THR A 88 -0.19 -4.72 -20.57
N SER A 89 -1.18 -4.28 -19.81
CA SER A 89 -2.54 -4.80 -19.84
C SER A 89 -3.54 -3.65 -19.88
N THR A 90 -4.54 -3.74 -20.75
CA THR A 90 -5.72 -2.86 -20.76
C THR A 90 -6.89 -3.48 -20.00
N GLY A 91 -6.78 -4.73 -19.59
CA GLY A 91 -7.77 -5.46 -18.81
C GLY A 91 -7.39 -5.55 -17.34
N THR A 92 -8.18 -6.29 -16.57
CA THR A 92 -7.93 -6.56 -15.16
C THR A 92 -6.71 -7.45 -14.99
N VAL A 93 -5.81 -7.08 -14.06
CA VAL A 93 -4.72 -7.94 -13.59
C VAL A 93 -5.11 -8.46 -12.20
N THR A 94 -5.32 -9.78 -12.08
CA THR A 94 -5.55 -10.45 -10.79
C THR A 94 -4.25 -11.06 -10.30
N TYR A 95 -3.83 -10.72 -9.08
CA TYR A 95 -2.60 -11.24 -8.47
C TYR A 95 -2.89 -11.78 -7.06
N GLY A 96 -2.17 -12.82 -6.66
CA GLY A 96 -2.23 -13.33 -5.28
C GLY A 96 -1.39 -12.48 -4.33
N THR A 97 -0.16 -12.17 -4.73
CA THR A 97 0.76 -11.32 -3.97
C THR A 97 1.54 -10.44 -4.93
N LEU A 98 1.56 -9.13 -4.69
CA LEU A 98 2.44 -8.19 -5.38
C LEU A 98 3.69 -7.97 -4.52
N ASN A 99 4.88 -8.17 -5.11
CA ASN A 99 6.16 -8.10 -4.40
C ASN A 99 7.17 -7.35 -5.27
N ASP A 100 8.01 -6.51 -4.66
CA ASP A 100 9.09 -5.77 -5.36
C ASP A 100 10.43 -6.55 -5.44
N GLY A 101 10.42 -7.84 -5.07
CA GLY A 101 11.59 -8.69 -4.97
C GLY A 101 12.12 -8.87 -3.54
N THR A 102 11.71 -8.03 -2.60
CA THR A 102 12.11 -8.06 -1.18
C THR A 102 10.91 -8.07 -0.23
N THR A 103 9.91 -7.25 -0.51
CA THR A 103 8.76 -7.02 0.37
C THR A 103 7.45 -7.27 -0.38
N ALA A 104 6.59 -8.11 0.18
CA ALA A 104 5.24 -8.30 -0.32
C ALA A 104 4.34 -7.12 0.09
N LEU A 105 3.54 -6.63 -0.86
CA LEU A 105 2.47 -5.69 -0.55
C LEU A 105 1.37 -6.42 0.23
N SER A 106 1.20 -6.09 1.51
CA SER A 106 0.17 -6.68 2.38
C SER A 106 -1.17 -5.96 2.33
N SER A 107 -1.19 -4.73 1.79
CA SER A 107 -2.43 -3.94 1.67
C SER A 107 -3.36 -4.52 0.62
N THR A 108 -4.64 -4.60 0.95
CA THR A 108 -5.70 -4.93 0.00
C THR A 108 -5.92 -3.78 -1.00
N VAL A 109 -6.55 -4.06 -2.13
CA VAL A 109 -6.93 -3.02 -3.12
C VAL A 109 -7.85 -1.96 -2.48
N ALA A 110 -8.72 -2.35 -1.55
CA ALA A 110 -9.58 -1.42 -0.82
C ALA A 110 -8.77 -0.46 0.04
N GLU A 111 -7.75 -0.96 0.75
CA GLU A 111 -6.85 -0.13 1.57
C GLU A 111 -5.96 0.78 0.72
N LEU A 112 -5.50 0.32 -0.45
CA LEU A 112 -4.77 1.18 -1.39
C LEU A 112 -5.64 2.33 -1.91
N ASN A 113 -6.93 2.11 -2.10
CA ASN A 113 -7.86 3.16 -2.52
C ASN A 113 -8.04 4.28 -1.47
N TYR A 114 -7.67 4.05 -0.20
CA TYR A 114 -7.61 5.15 0.79
C TYR A 114 -6.52 6.18 0.45
N SER A 115 -5.50 5.80 -0.30
CA SER A 115 -4.42 6.69 -0.75
C SER A 115 -4.75 7.46 -2.04
N ASP A 116 -5.87 7.13 -2.71
CA ASP A 116 -6.32 7.78 -3.95
C ASP A 116 -6.98 9.12 -3.65
N LEU A 117 -6.18 10.18 -3.68
CA LEU A 117 -6.58 11.57 -3.50
C LEU A 117 -6.41 12.36 -4.80
N ALA A 118 -7.46 13.07 -5.22
CA ALA A 118 -7.42 13.92 -6.40
C ALA A 118 -6.42 15.09 -6.25
N THR A 119 -6.23 15.58 -5.01
CA THR A 119 -5.32 16.68 -4.70
C THR A 119 -4.57 16.38 -3.41
N LEU A 120 -3.24 16.33 -3.47
CA LEU A 120 -2.40 16.18 -2.29
C LEU A 120 -2.52 17.39 -1.35
N GLY A 121 -2.32 17.18 -0.06
CA GLY A 121 -2.41 18.23 0.96
C GLY A 121 -3.83 18.56 1.39
N THR A 122 -4.86 17.87 0.88
CA THR A 122 -6.26 18.02 1.29
C THR A 122 -6.76 16.77 2.01
N THR A 123 -7.83 16.93 2.79
CA THR A 123 -8.52 15.80 3.42
C THR A 123 -9.77 15.43 2.65
N ALA A 124 -10.08 14.15 2.59
CA ALA A 124 -11.32 13.62 2.04
C ALA A 124 -11.84 12.48 2.93
N ALA A 125 -13.17 12.25 2.87
CA ALA A 125 -13.79 11.17 3.63
C ALA A 125 -13.18 9.82 3.26
N SER A 126 -12.85 9.00 4.25
CA SER A 126 -12.25 7.68 4.10
C SER A 126 -10.92 7.66 3.31
N LYS A 127 -10.15 8.74 3.40
CA LYS A 127 -8.82 8.85 2.77
C LYS A 127 -7.74 9.11 3.80
N VAL A 128 -6.50 8.76 3.44
CA VAL A 128 -5.33 9.03 4.28
C VAL A 128 -5.00 10.53 4.28
N PHE A 129 -4.33 10.97 5.33
CA PHE A 129 -3.76 12.31 5.37
C PHE A 129 -2.52 12.37 4.48
N THR A 130 -2.48 13.37 3.60
CA THR A 130 -1.31 13.64 2.77
C THR A 130 -0.89 15.08 2.93
N ALA A 131 0.40 15.37 2.70
CA ALA A 131 0.91 16.72 2.60
C ALA A 131 1.11 17.11 1.12
N ASP A 132 1.03 18.39 0.82
CA ASP A 132 1.41 18.94 -0.48
C ASP A 132 2.95 19.06 -0.62
N ALA A 133 3.42 19.63 -1.72
CA ALA A 133 4.84 19.84 -1.98
C ALA A 133 5.57 20.77 -0.97
N ASN A 134 4.81 21.52 -0.15
CA ASN A 134 5.32 22.42 0.88
C ASN A 134 5.18 21.83 2.30
N ASN A 135 4.86 20.54 2.43
CA ASN A 135 4.56 19.85 3.69
C ASN A 135 3.31 20.40 4.41
N LEU A 136 2.35 20.95 3.66
CA LEU A 136 1.09 21.44 4.22
C LEU A 136 -0.02 20.41 4.03
N THR A 137 -0.84 20.23 5.07
CA THR A 137 -2.08 19.48 5.02
C THR A 137 -3.23 20.42 5.40
N ALA A 138 -4.13 20.69 4.46
CA ALA A 138 -5.34 21.45 4.70
C ALA A 138 -6.45 20.52 5.19
N ILE A 139 -6.95 20.76 6.40
CA ILE A 139 -8.07 20.03 6.98
C ILE A 139 -9.31 20.89 6.79
N SER A 140 -10.20 20.51 5.87
CA SER A 140 -11.43 21.25 5.57
C SER A 140 -12.58 20.95 6.52
N GLY A 141 -12.40 20.03 7.45
CA GLY A 141 -13.36 19.67 8.50
C GLY A 141 -12.88 20.03 9.89
N ALA A 142 -13.66 19.65 10.90
CA ALA A 142 -13.27 19.80 12.30
C ALA A 142 -12.16 18.79 12.66
N VAL A 143 -11.16 19.27 13.41
CA VAL A 143 -10.23 18.38 14.14
C VAL A 143 -10.82 18.11 15.51
N VAL A 144 -11.18 16.89 15.80
CA VAL A 144 -11.70 16.47 17.10
C VAL A 144 -10.59 15.75 17.85
N LEU A 145 -10.16 16.32 18.97
CA LEU A 145 -9.35 15.62 19.95
C LEU A 145 -10.33 15.04 20.98
N THR A 146 -10.29 13.73 21.17
CA THR A 146 -11.15 13.06 22.15
C THR A 146 -10.83 13.56 23.55
N GLU A 147 -11.84 14.06 24.27
CA GLU A 147 -11.70 14.45 25.67
C GLU A 147 -11.66 13.19 26.53
N ASP A 148 -10.62 13.08 27.35
CA ASP A 148 -10.47 12.01 28.33
C ASP A 148 -10.92 12.48 29.73
N THR A 149 -11.41 11.53 30.53
CA THR A 149 -11.77 11.78 31.93
C THR A 149 -10.71 11.18 32.84
N LEU A 150 -9.86 12.04 33.40
CA LEU A 150 -8.82 11.58 34.32
C LEU A 150 -9.47 11.10 35.62
N THR A 151 -9.01 9.98 36.13
CA THR A 151 -9.33 9.57 37.50
C THR A 151 -8.65 10.51 38.45
N PHE A 152 -9.42 11.07 39.43
CA PHE A 152 -8.87 12.01 40.41
C PHE A 152 -7.80 11.33 41.25
N ASP A 153 -6.67 12.02 41.38
CA ASP A 153 -5.64 11.76 42.38
C ASP A 153 -5.24 13.11 43.05
N ALA A 154 -4.88 13.07 44.34
CA ALA A 154 -4.42 14.26 45.07
C ALA A 154 -3.10 14.82 44.48
N THR A 155 -2.25 13.97 43.91
CA THR A 155 -1.13 14.34 43.06
C THR A 155 -1.46 13.86 41.65
N GLN A 156 -2.08 14.75 40.86
CA GLN A 156 -2.68 14.38 39.59
C GLN A 156 -1.64 14.12 38.53
N ASP A 157 -1.51 12.86 38.11
CA ASP A 157 -0.77 12.46 36.92
C ASP A 157 -1.57 12.78 35.66
N TRP A 158 -0.84 13.19 34.60
CA TRP A 158 -1.45 13.48 33.31
C TRP A 158 -0.51 13.07 32.16
N ASP A 159 -0.84 11.98 31.46
CA ASP A 159 -0.14 11.59 30.22
C ASP A 159 -0.73 12.38 29.04
N VAL A 160 -0.02 13.42 28.63
CA VAL A 160 -0.50 14.34 27.59
C VAL A 160 -0.35 13.79 26.16
N ARG A 161 0.28 12.64 25.98
CA ARG A 161 0.31 11.95 24.69
C ARG A 161 -1.00 11.24 24.42
N THR A 162 -1.58 10.60 25.42
CA THR A 162 -2.84 9.86 25.30
C THR A 162 -4.06 10.75 25.56
N SER A 163 -3.93 11.76 26.39
CA SER A 163 -5.02 12.63 26.86
C SER A 163 -4.70 14.13 26.67
N PRO A 164 -4.47 14.60 25.41
CA PRO A 164 -4.13 16.02 25.18
C PRO A 164 -5.28 16.97 25.52
N VAL A 165 -6.52 16.49 25.50
CA VAL A 165 -7.70 17.18 26.00
C VAL A 165 -8.30 16.33 27.10
N ALA A 166 -8.42 16.89 28.28
CA ALA A 166 -8.83 16.14 29.47
C ALA A 166 -9.80 16.93 30.35
N LYS A 167 -10.50 16.21 31.24
CA LYS A 167 -11.22 16.77 32.38
C LYS A 167 -10.98 15.92 33.60
N VAL A 168 -11.10 16.56 34.78
CA VAL A 168 -11.02 15.87 36.05
C VAL A 168 -12.02 16.52 37.04
N THR A 169 -12.75 15.70 37.80
CA THR A 169 -13.59 16.16 38.88
C THR A 169 -12.80 16.13 40.18
N LEU A 170 -12.66 17.30 40.83
CA LEU A 170 -11.89 17.48 42.05
C LEU A 170 -12.72 17.03 43.26
N THR A 171 -12.38 15.90 43.84
CA THR A 171 -13.03 15.40 45.08
C THR A 171 -12.28 15.80 46.35
N ALA A 172 -11.07 16.35 46.20
CA ALA A 172 -10.25 16.97 47.23
C ALA A 172 -9.35 18.05 46.61
N ASN A 173 -8.50 18.70 47.42
CA ASN A 173 -7.43 19.55 46.89
C ASN A 173 -6.48 18.73 46.03
N VAL A 174 -6.00 19.33 44.94
CA VAL A 174 -5.16 18.67 43.98
C VAL A 174 -3.85 19.41 43.73
N THR A 175 -2.78 18.67 43.50
CA THR A 175 -1.54 19.19 42.93
C THR A 175 -1.33 18.52 41.57
N PHE A 176 -1.33 19.28 40.49
CA PHE A 176 -0.93 18.76 39.19
C PHE A 176 0.58 18.54 39.17
N ASP A 177 1.02 17.31 38.93
CA ASP A 177 2.41 17.01 38.72
C ASP A 177 2.86 17.38 37.28
N ALA A 178 4.15 17.22 37.00
CA ALA A 178 4.66 17.46 35.67
C ALA A 178 4.02 16.45 34.68
N PRO A 179 3.35 16.92 33.62
CA PRO A 179 2.76 16.00 32.62
C PRO A 179 3.80 15.10 31.99
N THR A 180 3.44 13.82 31.80
CA THR A 180 4.32 12.82 31.19
C THR A 180 4.19 12.82 29.66
N ASN A 181 5.24 12.38 28.98
CA ASN A 181 5.31 12.24 27.52
C ASN A 181 5.05 13.51 26.70
N PRO A 182 5.55 14.69 27.11
CA PRO A 182 5.36 15.94 26.36
C PRO A 182 6.15 15.94 25.04
N THR A 183 5.65 16.66 24.04
CA THR A 183 6.35 16.92 22.78
C THR A 183 6.44 18.43 22.55
N THR A 184 7.62 18.94 22.18
CA THR A 184 7.81 20.38 21.91
C THR A 184 6.84 20.87 20.84
N GLY A 185 6.12 21.96 21.14
CA GLY A 185 5.08 22.50 20.27
C GLY A 185 3.68 21.96 20.54
N GLN A 186 3.53 20.95 21.39
CA GLN A 186 2.24 20.37 21.74
C GLN A 186 1.34 21.36 22.49
N TYR A 187 0.05 21.34 22.17
CA TYR A 187 -1.00 22.02 22.90
C TYR A 187 -1.83 21.00 23.67
N ILE A 188 -2.23 21.39 24.88
CA ILE A 188 -3.10 20.61 25.78
C ILE A 188 -4.15 21.49 26.42
N ALA A 189 -5.28 20.88 26.79
CA ALA A 189 -6.35 21.55 27.51
C ALA A 189 -6.90 20.64 28.61
N ILE A 190 -7.22 21.24 29.77
CA ILE A 190 -7.86 20.51 30.86
C ILE A 190 -8.99 21.32 31.46
N VAL A 191 -10.08 20.64 31.81
CA VAL A 191 -11.19 21.17 32.60
C VAL A 191 -11.14 20.57 34.01
N CYS A 192 -10.91 21.40 34.99
CA CYS A 192 -10.95 21.04 36.41
C CYS A 192 -12.34 21.38 36.98
N ILE A 193 -13.08 20.37 37.40
CA ILE A 193 -14.48 20.50 37.82
C ILE A 193 -14.58 20.36 39.34
N GLN A 194 -15.16 21.35 40.03
CA GLN A 194 -15.48 21.23 41.45
C GLN A 194 -16.57 20.15 41.62
N ASP A 195 -16.43 19.32 42.63
CA ASP A 195 -17.49 18.38 43.04
C ASP A 195 -18.72 19.12 43.61
N GLY A 196 -19.74 18.38 44.05
CA GLY A 196 -20.94 18.95 44.68
C GLY A 196 -20.71 19.64 46.00
N THR A 197 -19.53 19.54 46.62
CA THR A 197 -19.10 20.23 47.81
C THR A 197 -18.41 21.56 47.53
N GLY A 198 -17.59 21.57 46.47
CA GLY A 198 -16.75 22.72 46.12
C GLY A 198 -15.57 22.93 47.08
N SER A 199 -15.00 24.12 47.01
CA SER A 199 -13.88 24.57 47.90
C SER A 199 -12.57 23.78 47.66
N ARG A 200 -12.41 23.12 46.52
CA ARG A 200 -11.18 22.40 46.15
C ARG A 200 -10.17 23.38 45.59
N THR A 201 -8.95 23.34 46.08
CA THR A 201 -7.83 24.15 45.58
C THR A 201 -6.99 23.38 44.58
N ILE A 202 -6.38 24.11 43.64
CA ILE A 202 -5.46 23.57 42.63
C ILE A 202 -4.08 24.17 42.88
N SER A 203 -3.09 23.30 43.02
CA SER A 203 -1.67 23.64 42.99
C SER A 203 -1.03 23.09 41.71
N TRP A 204 -0.01 23.73 41.23
CA TRP A 204 0.62 23.37 39.95
C TRP A 204 2.12 23.11 40.13
N ASN A 205 2.64 22.09 39.49
CA ASN A 205 4.08 21.86 39.38
C ASN A 205 4.77 23.05 38.70
N ALA A 206 6.01 23.33 39.05
CA ALA A 206 6.80 24.44 38.52
C ALA A 206 7.07 24.37 37.00
N VAL A 207 6.71 23.28 36.33
CA VAL A 207 6.76 23.17 34.85
C VAL A 207 5.63 23.96 34.19
N PHE A 208 4.56 24.29 34.90
CA PHE A 208 3.49 25.17 34.42
C PHE A 208 3.85 26.62 34.64
N GLU A 209 3.83 27.39 33.57
CA GLU A 209 4.18 28.83 33.57
C GLU A 209 2.94 29.63 33.23
N PHE A 210 2.56 30.49 34.13
CA PHE A 210 1.34 31.30 34.04
C PHE A 210 1.66 32.75 33.70
N LYS A 211 0.65 33.47 33.23
CA LYS A 211 0.77 34.87 32.92
C LYS A 211 1.29 35.65 34.15
N ASP A 212 2.29 36.50 33.93
CA ASP A 212 2.90 37.37 34.97
C ASP A 212 3.44 36.57 36.17
N ASP A 213 3.94 35.33 35.94
CA ASP A 213 4.42 34.41 36.99
C ASP A 213 3.42 34.17 38.11
N THR A 214 2.11 34.38 37.85
CA THR A 214 1.06 34.33 38.87
C THR A 214 0.16 33.13 38.66
N THR A 215 0.26 32.15 39.57
CA THR A 215 -0.63 30.98 39.61
C THR A 215 -2.09 31.43 39.78
N PRO A 216 -3.02 30.97 38.93
CA PRO A 216 -4.43 31.36 39.06
C PRO A 216 -5.08 30.79 40.31
N THR A 217 -5.96 31.57 40.93
CA THR A 217 -6.82 31.07 42.01
C THR A 217 -7.97 30.29 41.39
N ALA A 218 -8.10 28.99 41.72
CA ALA A 218 -9.17 28.14 41.25
C ALA A 218 -10.54 28.62 41.76
N THR A 219 -11.57 28.41 40.93
CA THR A 219 -12.96 28.59 41.36
C THR A 219 -13.31 27.59 42.47
N THR A 220 -13.89 28.06 43.55
CA THR A 220 -14.26 27.20 44.69
C THR A 220 -15.75 26.86 44.75
N THR A 221 -16.57 27.45 43.89
CA THR A 221 -18.02 27.19 43.81
C THR A 221 -18.30 25.75 43.35
N ALA A 222 -19.14 25.06 44.11
CA ALA A 222 -19.56 23.69 43.77
C ALA A 222 -20.10 23.56 42.35
N SER A 223 -19.78 22.49 41.69
CA SER A 223 -20.21 22.12 40.32
C SER A 223 -19.79 23.11 39.22
N LYS A 224 -18.86 24.03 39.50
CA LYS A 224 -18.25 24.91 38.52
C LYS A 224 -16.94 24.30 37.98
N GLY A 225 -16.56 24.70 36.79
CA GLY A 225 -15.31 24.27 36.19
C GLY A 225 -14.38 25.42 35.83
N ASP A 226 -13.10 25.14 35.84
CA ASP A 226 -12.03 25.99 35.31
C ASP A 226 -11.35 25.28 34.17
N MET A 227 -11.20 25.94 33.03
CA MET A 227 -10.50 25.43 31.87
C MET A 227 -9.15 26.12 31.71
N PHE A 228 -8.10 25.33 31.49
CA PHE A 228 -6.74 25.80 31.23
C PHE A 228 -6.22 25.21 29.92
N THR A 229 -5.49 26.02 29.17
CA THR A 229 -4.85 25.60 27.91
C THR A 229 -3.38 25.98 27.96
N PHE A 230 -2.51 25.06 27.58
CA PHE A 230 -1.06 25.24 27.60
C PHE A 230 -0.42 24.84 26.28
N ARG A 231 0.78 25.38 26.02
CA ARG A 231 1.69 24.97 24.94
C ARG A 231 3.05 24.61 25.55
N TYR A 232 3.57 23.45 25.17
CA TYR A 232 4.91 23.01 25.60
C TYR A 232 6.02 23.66 24.76
N ASN A 233 7.03 24.27 25.38
CA ASN A 233 8.17 24.87 24.68
C ASN A 233 9.44 24.01 24.67
N GLY A 234 9.38 22.77 25.20
CA GLY A 234 10.51 21.86 25.37
C GLY A 234 10.99 21.75 26.81
N SER A 235 10.59 22.70 27.73
CA SER A 235 10.92 22.65 29.15
C SER A 235 9.76 23.06 30.06
N LYS A 236 8.89 23.93 29.60
CA LYS A 236 7.76 24.49 30.36
C LYS A 236 6.46 24.39 29.58
N TRP A 237 5.35 24.26 30.30
CA TRP A 237 4.00 24.39 29.80
C TRP A 237 3.55 25.85 29.97
N LEU A 238 3.61 26.60 28.87
CA LEU A 238 3.24 28.01 28.85
C LEU A 238 1.72 28.14 28.73
N GLU A 239 1.10 28.92 29.64
CA GLU A 239 -0.33 29.19 29.58
C GLU A 239 -0.67 29.95 28.28
N VAL A 240 -1.62 29.42 27.53
CA VAL A 240 -2.19 30.04 26.31
C VAL A 240 -3.46 30.83 26.71
N GLY A 241 -4.24 30.28 27.63
CA GLY A 241 -5.44 30.91 28.13
C GLY A 241 -6.13 30.10 29.21
N ARG A 242 -7.04 30.76 29.92
CA ARG A 242 -7.90 30.12 30.91
C ARG A 242 -9.29 30.77 30.92
N ASN A 243 -10.27 29.98 31.29
CA ASN A 243 -11.61 30.41 31.56
C ASN A 243 -12.03 29.85 32.92
N LEU A 244 -12.38 30.72 33.86
CA LEU A 244 -12.73 30.33 35.21
C LEU A 244 -14.23 30.45 35.47
N ASN A 245 -14.74 29.75 36.47
CA ASN A 245 -16.12 29.79 36.93
C ASN A 245 -17.16 29.42 35.88
N LEU A 246 -16.83 28.40 35.05
CA LEU A 246 -17.70 27.93 33.97
C LEU A 246 -18.87 27.13 34.52
N THR A 247 -20.06 27.32 33.94
CA THR A 247 -21.20 26.43 34.11
C THR A 247 -21.12 25.36 33.01
N LEU A 248 -20.99 24.09 33.39
CA LEU A 248 -20.70 22.99 32.47
C LEU A 248 -21.94 22.15 32.12
N SER A 249 -23.09 22.45 32.73
CA SER A 249 -24.38 21.77 32.48
C SER A 249 -25.53 22.77 32.56
#